data_14363409364b963ab197ddcc653f5fc8
#
_entry.id   14363409364b963ab197ddcc653f5fc8
#
_cell.length_a   1.000
_cell.length_b   1.000
_cell.length_c   1.000
_cell.angle_alpha   90.00
_cell.angle_beta   90.00
_cell.angle_gamma   90.00
#
_symmetry.space_group_name_H-M   'P 1'
#
loop_
_entity.id
_entity.type
_entity.pdbx_description
1 polymer ?
#
loop_
_entity_poly.entity_id
_entity_poly.type
_entity_poly.pdbx_seq_one_letter_code
_entity_poly.pdbx_strand_id
1 'polypeptide(L)'
;MNMHESEPIAVIFDSEGALYRFHWRGVTFRVEAIERIRRPSVGQPMGRRLYTVRAGGHRFLICHDRAHRRWTLIRSPWRLRLRQKVAALTVRLAPS
;
A
#
# COMPACT_ATOMS: atom_id res chain seq x y z
N MET A 1 -6.67 -19.94 4.21
CA MET A 1 -6.50 -19.08 4.60
C MET A 1 -5.92 -18.08 3.87
N ASN A 2 -6.18 -17.07 3.89
CA ASN A 2 -5.75 -16.24 3.10
C ASN A 2 -4.90 -15.32 3.65
N MET A 3 -3.74 -15.46 3.42
CA MET A 3 -2.88 -14.67 3.95
C MET A 3 -2.76 -13.43 3.33
N HIS A 4 -3.37 -13.17 2.32
CA HIS A 4 -3.16 -12.00 1.59
C HIS A 4 -4.29 -11.11 1.76
N GLU A 5 -4.50 -10.64 2.96
CA GLU A 5 -5.54 -9.77 3.13
C GLU A 5 -5.17 -8.45 2.58
N SER A 6 -5.82 -8.02 1.55
CA SER A 6 -5.65 -6.69 0.99
C SER A 6 -6.20 -5.68 1.97
N GLU A 7 -5.45 -4.67 2.29
CA GLU A 7 -5.91 -3.61 3.16
C GLU A 7 -6.15 -2.36 2.33
N PRO A 8 -7.26 -1.66 2.54
CA PRO A 8 -7.52 -0.42 1.81
C PRO A 8 -6.52 0.64 2.20
N ILE A 9 -6.11 1.43 1.23
CA ILE A 9 -5.24 2.57 1.45
C ILE A 9 -5.83 3.79 0.78
N ALA A 10 -5.48 4.96 1.27
CA ALA A 10 -5.85 6.20 0.64
C ALA A 10 -4.65 6.70 -0.14
N VAL A 11 -4.85 7.09 -1.40
CA VAL A 11 -3.75 7.55 -2.24
C VAL A 11 -3.92 9.01 -2.57
N ILE A 12 -2.81 9.69 -2.77
CA ILE A 12 -2.77 11.09 -3.12
C ILE A 12 -1.93 11.23 -4.36
N PHE A 13 -2.47 11.93 -5.36
CA PHE A 13 -1.76 12.18 -6.61
C PHE A 13 -1.24 13.60 -6.63
N ASP A 14 -0.14 13.81 -7.32
CA ASP A 14 0.39 15.15 -7.48
C ASP A 14 -0.36 15.89 -8.59
N SER A 15 0.05 17.11 -8.87
CA SER A 15 -0.63 17.95 -9.86
C SER A 15 -0.55 17.39 -11.27
N GLU A 16 0.38 16.47 -11.52
CA GLU A 16 0.53 15.85 -12.82
C GLU A 16 -0.16 14.50 -12.90
N GLY A 17 -0.85 14.11 -11.84
CA GLY A 17 -1.58 12.85 -11.81
C GLY A 17 -0.75 11.64 -11.44
N ALA A 18 0.47 11.84 -10.99
CA ALA A 18 1.31 10.72 -10.57
C ALA A 18 1.06 10.38 -9.10
N LEU A 19 1.15 9.11 -8.77
CA LEU A 19 0.97 8.67 -7.39
C LEU A 19 2.08 9.25 -6.53
N TYR A 20 1.70 10.05 -5.55
CA TYR A 20 2.65 10.82 -4.77
C TYR A 20 2.80 10.32 -3.34
N ARG A 21 1.70 10.02 -2.68
CA ARG A 21 1.70 9.54 -1.30
C ARG A 21 0.59 8.53 -1.10
N PHE A 22 0.70 7.71 -0.06
CA PHE A 22 -0.41 6.88 0.36
C PHE A 22 -0.42 6.76 1.87
N HIS A 23 -1.63 6.58 2.42
CA HIS A 23 -1.80 6.36 3.85
C HIS A 23 -2.08 4.90 4.11
N TRP A 24 -1.36 4.33 5.03
CA TRP A 24 -1.57 2.95 5.45
C TRP A 24 -1.37 2.86 6.95
N ARG A 25 -2.40 2.39 7.64
CA ARG A 25 -2.38 2.22 9.10
C ARG A 25 -1.95 3.49 9.83
N GLY A 26 -2.52 4.60 9.43
CA GLY A 26 -2.26 5.88 10.08
C GLY A 26 -0.94 6.54 9.75
N VAL A 27 -0.18 5.95 8.84
CA VAL A 27 1.11 6.50 8.44
C VAL A 27 1.05 6.91 6.99
N THR A 28 1.61 8.08 6.68
CA THR A 28 1.70 8.56 5.31
C THR A 28 3.07 8.22 4.76
N PHE A 29 3.08 7.56 3.60
CA PHE A 29 4.32 7.23 2.92
C PHE A 29 4.42 8.04 1.64
N ARG A 30 5.58 8.63 1.41
CA ARG A 30 5.84 9.35 0.17
C ARG A 30 6.42 8.36 -0.82
N VAL A 31 5.84 8.32 -2.02
CA VAL A 31 6.30 7.42 -3.07
C VAL A 31 7.58 7.96 -3.67
N GLU A 32 8.66 7.22 -3.53
CA GLU A 32 9.96 7.59 -4.06
C GLU A 32 10.10 7.15 -5.51
N ALA A 33 9.55 5.99 -5.82
CA ALA A 33 9.64 5.46 -7.17
C ALA A 33 8.60 4.37 -7.38
N ILE A 34 8.10 4.28 -8.60
CA ILE A 34 7.28 3.15 -9.02
C ILE A 34 8.23 2.26 -9.81
N GLU A 35 8.58 1.13 -9.23
CA GLU A 35 9.60 0.26 -9.82
C GLU A 35 9.03 -0.67 -10.88
N ARG A 36 7.77 -1.03 -10.75
CA ARG A 36 7.16 -1.97 -11.66
C ARG A 36 5.66 -1.81 -11.70
N ILE A 37 5.09 -1.95 -12.87
CA ILE A 37 3.65 -1.96 -13.05
C ILE A 37 3.29 -3.23 -13.79
N ARG A 38 2.40 -4.05 -13.19
CA ARG A 38 1.92 -5.25 -13.83
C ARG A 38 0.48 -5.05 -14.23
N ARG A 39 0.17 -5.41 -15.45
CA ARG A 39 -1.19 -5.39 -15.95
C ARG A 39 -1.78 -6.79 -15.90
N PRO A 40 -3.11 -6.92 -15.90
CA PRO A 40 -3.70 -8.23 -15.85
C PRO A 40 -3.34 -9.05 -17.09
N SER A 41 -3.13 -10.35 -16.86
CA SER A 41 -2.90 -11.30 -17.93
C SER A 41 -4.23 -11.81 -18.47
N VAL A 42 -4.15 -12.58 -19.53
CA VAL A 42 -5.33 -13.23 -20.09
C VAL A 42 -5.98 -14.10 -19.00
N GLY A 43 -7.27 -13.97 -18.84
CA GLY A 43 -8.01 -14.74 -17.84
C GLY A 43 -8.08 -14.08 -16.47
N GLN A 44 -7.41 -12.96 -16.27
CA GLN A 44 -7.49 -12.22 -15.01
C GLN A 44 -8.47 -11.06 -15.13
N PRO A 45 -9.01 -10.60 -14.00
CA PRO A 45 -9.95 -9.48 -14.04
C PRO A 45 -9.34 -8.25 -14.70
N MET A 46 -10.06 -7.67 -15.63
CA MET A 46 -9.62 -6.46 -16.27
C MET A 46 -9.71 -5.30 -15.28
N GLY A 47 -8.91 -4.30 -15.49
CA GLY A 47 -8.97 -3.10 -14.67
C GLY A 47 -8.11 -3.12 -13.44
N ARG A 48 -7.47 -4.23 -13.12
CA ARG A 48 -6.56 -4.30 -11.99
C ARG A 48 -5.13 -4.11 -12.44
N ARG A 49 -4.39 -3.31 -11.72
CA ARG A 49 -2.96 -3.13 -11.96
C ARG A 49 -2.22 -3.26 -10.66
N LEU A 50 -1.08 -3.91 -10.71
CA LEU A 50 -0.23 -4.07 -9.54
C LEU A 50 0.98 -3.17 -9.68
N TYR A 51 1.22 -2.38 -8.65
CA TYR A 51 2.34 -1.45 -8.64
C TYR A 51 3.31 -1.88 -7.55
N THR A 52 4.57 -2.04 -7.91
CA THR A 52 5.61 -2.18 -6.91
C THR A 52 6.20 -0.80 -6.69
N VAL A 53 5.99 -0.25 -5.51
CA VAL A 53 6.45 1.10 -5.21
C VAL A 53 7.47 1.08 -4.09
N ARG A 54 8.41 2.02 -4.15
CA ARG A 54 9.34 2.24 -3.07
C ARG A 54 8.91 3.48 -2.33
N ALA A 55 8.78 3.36 -1.02
CA ALA A 55 8.39 4.47 -0.18
C ALA A 55 9.01 4.28 1.19
N GLY A 56 9.61 5.34 1.73
CA GLY A 56 10.26 5.26 3.03
C GLY A 56 11.36 4.23 3.12
N GLY A 57 12.03 3.97 2.01
CA GLY A 57 13.09 2.96 1.98
C GLY A 57 12.59 1.52 1.91
N HIS A 58 11.29 1.32 1.76
CA HIS A 58 10.70 -0.02 1.70
C HIS A 58 9.94 -0.23 0.41
N ARG A 59 9.70 -1.47 0.05
CA ARG A 59 8.90 -1.82 -1.12
C ARG A 59 7.53 -2.28 -0.70
N PHE A 60 6.54 -1.80 -1.43
CA PHE A 60 5.15 -2.15 -1.20
C PHE A 60 4.53 -2.62 -2.50
N LEU A 61 3.63 -3.59 -2.42
CA LEU A 61 2.87 -4.03 -3.57
C LEU A 61 1.45 -3.52 -3.41
N ILE A 62 1.04 -2.64 -4.32
CA ILE A 62 -0.24 -1.95 -4.24
C ILE A 62 -1.08 -2.33 -5.46
N CYS A 63 -2.34 -2.58 -5.25
CA CYS A 63 -3.27 -2.90 -6.31
C CYS A 63 -4.22 -1.73 -6.54
N HIS A 64 -4.36 -1.33 -7.78
CA HIS A 64 -5.36 -0.36 -8.18
C HIS A 64 -6.44 -1.10 -8.97
N ASP A 65 -7.63 -1.19 -8.40
CA ASP A 65 -8.78 -1.77 -9.07
C ASP A 65 -9.55 -0.62 -9.69
N ARG A 66 -9.36 -0.43 -10.99
CA ARG A 66 -9.96 0.70 -11.70
C ARG A 66 -11.47 0.57 -11.83
N ALA A 67 -11.96 -0.64 -11.91
CA ALA A 67 -13.40 -0.87 -12.05
C ALA A 67 -14.15 -0.43 -10.81
N HIS A 68 -13.58 -0.67 -9.64
CA HIS A 68 -14.20 -0.32 -8.38
C HIS A 68 -13.58 0.93 -7.74
N ARG A 69 -12.65 1.56 -8.43
CA ARG A 69 -11.96 2.78 -7.95
C ARG A 69 -11.38 2.57 -6.55
N ARG A 70 -10.68 1.44 -6.38
CA ARG A 70 -10.18 1.06 -5.10
C ARG A 70 -8.68 0.85 -5.13
N TRP A 71 -7.99 1.34 -4.12
CA TRP A 71 -6.57 1.08 -3.95
C TRP A 71 -6.40 0.24 -2.70
N THR A 72 -5.64 -0.84 -2.82
CA THR A 72 -5.39 -1.72 -1.68
C THR A 72 -3.92 -2.08 -1.60
N LEU A 73 -3.46 -2.32 -0.40
CA LEU A 73 -2.10 -2.79 -0.16
C LEU A 73 -2.14 -4.31 -0.12
N ILE A 74 -1.43 -4.94 -1.04
CA ILE A 74 -1.37 -6.40 -1.12
C ILE A 74 -0.25 -6.94 -0.27
N ARG A 75 0.93 -6.30 -0.33
CA ARG A 75 2.07 -6.77 0.41
C ARG A 75 2.89 -5.61 0.93
N SER A 76 3.23 -5.67 2.19
CA SER A 76 4.09 -4.69 2.82
C SER A 76 5.29 -5.39 3.44
N PRO A 77 6.36 -4.65 3.75
CA PRO A 77 7.51 -5.25 4.43
C PRO A 77 7.08 -5.76 5.80
N TRP A 78 7.40 -7.02 6.09
CA TRP A 78 7.00 -7.62 7.36
C TRP A 78 7.61 -6.89 8.56
N ARG A 79 8.81 -6.37 8.40
CA ARG A 79 9.46 -5.63 9.48
C ARG A 79 8.71 -4.35 9.81
N LEU A 80 8.18 -3.69 8.80
CA LEU A 80 7.42 -2.49 8.99
C LEU A 80 6.09 -2.79 9.68
N ARG A 81 5.44 -3.89 9.31
CA ARG A 81 4.20 -4.30 9.97
C ARG A 81 4.43 -4.61 11.45
N LEU A 82 5.52 -5.28 11.74
CA LEU A 82 5.87 -5.62 13.11
C LEU A 82 6.15 -4.36 13.92
N ARG A 83 6.90 -3.43 13.33
CA ARG A 83 7.21 -2.17 13.98
C ARG A 83 5.95 -1.37 14.30
N GLN A 84 4.99 -1.33 13.38
CA GLN A 84 3.74 -0.64 13.61
C GLN A 84 2.93 -1.29 14.71
N LYS A 85 2.93 -2.61 14.78
CA LYS A 85 2.25 -3.31 15.86
C LYS A 85 2.85 -2.97 17.21
N VAL A 86 4.15 -2.97 17.30
CA VAL A 86 4.84 -2.66 18.54
C VAL A 86 4.57 -1.22 18.96
N ALA A 87 4.59 -0.29 18.01
CA ALA A 87 4.30 1.10 18.33
C ALA A 87 2.87 1.27 18.83
N ALA A 88 1.92 0.58 18.22
CA ALA A 88 0.53 0.65 18.64
C ALA A 88 0.35 0.09 20.06
N LEU A 89 1.03 -1.00 20.38
CA LEU A 89 0.97 -1.57 21.71
C LEU A 89 1.58 -0.63 22.73
N THR A 90 2.69 0.00 22.38
CA THR A 90 3.35 0.92 23.27
C THR A 90 2.44 2.11 23.61
N VAL A 91 1.76 2.63 22.61
CA VAL A 91 0.84 3.74 22.82
C VAL A 91 -0.30 3.32 23.73
N ARG A 92 -0.83 2.11 23.57
CA ARG A 92 -1.89 1.63 24.43
C ARG A 92 -1.49 1.46 25.85
N LEU A 93 -0.28 1.00 26.08
CA LEU A 93 0.20 0.71 27.41
C LEU A 93 0.73 1.95 28.13
N ALA A 94 1.01 3.00 27.41
CA ALA A 94 1.54 4.20 28.02
C ALA A 94 0.45 4.90 28.82
N PRO A 95 0.71 5.24 30.05
CA PRO A 95 -0.28 5.96 30.84
C PRO A 95 -0.37 7.37 30.31
N SER A 96 -1.52 7.88 30.26
CA SER A 96 -1.68 9.23 29.74
C SER A 96 -1.72 10.25 30.85
#